data_b369a63223eff95bfc96f10dbb2f268b
#
_entry.id   b369a63223eff95bfc96f10dbb2f268b
#
_cell.length_a   1.000
_cell.length_b   1.000
_cell.length_c   1.000
_cell.angle_alpha   90.00
_cell.angle_beta   90.00
_cell.angle_gamma   90.00
#
_symmetry.space_group_name_H-M   'P 1'
#
loop_
_entity.id
_entity.type
_entity.pdbx_description
1 polymer ?
#
loop_
_entity_poly.entity_id
_entity_poly.type
_entity_poly.pdbx_seq_one_letter_code
_entity_poly.pdbx_strand_id
1 'polypeptide(L)'
;MYKRQLEKRPRLAFRNTDGSHFPCWRQTPLGCIIEPYSEKVYGEHDYEVLTSAREGLQRQEDHFGSKQRHDTDGYNIIPFGYCTYRNRSDDGKFAFNINTISEKAIVSKFYPVFRFTNANSTFMAEFLNSSPRVKKKLSVLAVGTSQVVLSFEALKAAKFDLPCKDEQDKIAAFLECLNTRIENQRTLVAALKKYKRGVVC
;
A
#
# COMPACT_ATOMS: atom_id res chain seq x y z
N MET A 1 30.19 28.28 6.02
CA MET A 1 29.11 27.81 5.15
C MET A 1 29.00 26.31 5.31
N TYR A 2 28.26 25.83 6.32
CA TYR A 2 28.10 24.40 6.61
C TYR A 2 27.19 23.76 5.57
N LYS A 3 27.76 22.93 4.69
CA LYS A 3 27.00 21.98 3.89
C LYS A 3 26.31 21.01 4.86
N ARG A 4 25.03 21.23 5.15
CA ARG A 4 24.16 20.18 5.64
C ARG A 4 24.11 19.11 4.54
N GLN A 5 25.00 18.13 4.61
CA GLN A 5 24.72 16.84 4.02
C GLN A 5 23.43 16.39 4.70
N LEU A 6 22.34 16.44 3.95
CA LEU A 6 21.08 15.83 4.36
C LEU A 6 21.39 14.36 4.54
N GLU A 7 21.58 13.98 5.81
CA GLU A 7 21.74 12.58 6.18
C GLU A 7 20.54 11.85 5.61
N LYS A 8 20.80 10.90 4.72
CA LYS A 8 19.78 10.05 4.09
C LYS A 8 19.16 9.05 5.09
N ARG A 9 19.26 9.32 6.38
CA ARG A 9 18.76 8.48 7.46
C ARG A 9 17.52 9.09 8.07
N PRO A 10 16.49 8.28 8.38
CA PRO A 10 15.35 8.74 9.14
C PRO A 10 15.79 9.20 10.55
N ARG A 11 15.01 10.09 11.18
CA ARG A 11 15.26 10.55 12.54
C ARG A 11 15.25 9.41 13.56
N LEU A 12 14.48 8.37 13.30
CA LEU A 12 14.41 7.14 14.07
C LEU A 12 15.26 6.09 13.34
N ALA A 13 16.36 5.70 13.91
CA ALA A 13 17.24 4.68 13.36
C ALA A 13 17.08 3.37 14.15
N PHE A 14 16.71 2.31 13.45
CA PHE A 14 16.71 0.97 14.01
C PHE A 14 18.15 0.43 14.07
N ARG A 15 18.38 -0.53 14.95
CA ARG A 15 19.65 -1.21 15.09
C ARG A 15 19.50 -2.71 14.91
N ASN A 16 20.57 -3.37 14.53
CA ASN A 16 20.65 -4.82 14.52
C ASN A 16 20.48 -5.40 15.93
N THR A 17 20.29 -6.70 16.04
CA THR A 17 20.20 -7.39 17.34
C THR A 17 21.47 -7.29 18.19
N ASP A 18 22.62 -7.16 17.54
CA ASP A 18 23.92 -6.93 18.19
C ASP A 18 24.19 -5.46 18.55
N GLY A 19 23.23 -4.56 18.32
CA GLY A 19 23.36 -3.13 18.56
C GLY A 19 24.05 -2.33 17.46
N SER A 20 24.56 -2.96 16.41
CA SER A 20 25.18 -2.28 15.26
C SER A 20 24.15 -1.53 14.41
N HIS A 21 24.62 -0.59 13.61
CA HIS A 21 23.78 0.11 12.66
C HIS A 21 23.51 -0.72 11.41
N PHE A 22 22.32 -0.61 10.85
CA PHE A 22 22.04 -1.12 9.53
C PHE A 22 22.84 -0.38 8.44
N PRO A 23 23.08 -1.02 7.29
CA PRO A 23 23.71 -0.36 6.14
C PRO A 23 22.96 0.90 5.71
N CYS A 24 23.65 1.82 5.04
CA CYS A 24 22.98 2.97 4.42
C CYS A 24 21.95 2.51 3.37
N TRP A 25 20.85 3.22 3.31
CA TRP A 25 19.80 2.99 2.32
C TRP A 25 20.38 3.12 0.91
N ARG A 26 19.99 2.18 0.03
CA ARG A 26 20.50 2.09 -1.33
C ARG A 26 19.42 2.46 -2.34
N GLN A 27 19.82 3.18 -3.38
CA GLN A 27 18.95 3.49 -4.48
C GLN A 27 18.62 2.20 -5.27
N THR A 28 17.36 1.78 -5.19
CA THR A 28 16.85 0.53 -5.75
C THR A 28 15.71 0.82 -6.72
N PRO A 29 15.77 0.34 -7.98
CA PRO A 29 14.62 0.34 -8.87
C PRO A 29 13.53 -0.58 -8.32
N LEU A 30 12.26 -0.13 -8.33
CA LEU A 30 11.17 -1.00 -7.86
C LEU A 30 11.06 -2.29 -8.66
N GLY A 31 11.39 -2.28 -9.95
CA GLY A 31 11.39 -3.48 -10.77
C GLY A 31 12.31 -4.61 -10.31
N CYS A 32 13.28 -4.32 -9.41
CA CYS A 32 14.12 -5.35 -8.80
C CYS A 32 13.46 -6.07 -7.61
N ILE A 33 12.36 -5.51 -7.09
CA ILE A 33 11.69 -5.99 -5.88
C ILE A 33 10.18 -6.18 -6.05
N ILE A 34 9.65 -6.00 -7.26
CA ILE A 34 8.25 -6.28 -7.59
C ILE A 34 8.17 -7.28 -8.74
N GLU A 35 7.27 -8.22 -8.60
CA GLU A 35 6.99 -9.25 -9.61
C GLU A 35 5.52 -9.16 -10.02
N PRO A 36 5.23 -8.96 -11.33
CA PRO A 36 3.86 -8.86 -11.82
C PRO A 36 3.10 -10.17 -11.66
N TYR A 37 1.79 -10.06 -11.49
CA TYR A 37 0.87 -11.18 -11.51
C TYR A 37 -0.27 -10.85 -12.47
N SER A 38 -0.58 -11.76 -13.41
CA SER A 38 -1.46 -11.47 -14.54
C SER A 38 -2.58 -12.48 -14.74
N GLU A 39 -2.92 -13.26 -13.72
CA GLU A 39 -4.07 -14.16 -13.79
C GLU A 39 -5.37 -13.36 -13.85
N LYS A 40 -6.29 -13.76 -14.74
CA LYS A 40 -7.57 -13.08 -14.96
C LYS A 40 -8.72 -14.05 -14.82
N VAL A 41 -9.87 -13.52 -14.44
CA VAL A 41 -11.11 -14.28 -14.38
C VAL A 41 -11.94 -14.03 -15.63
N TYR A 42 -12.64 -15.07 -16.08
CA TYR A 42 -13.62 -15.05 -17.17
C TYR A 42 -14.78 -15.98 -16.83
N GLY A 43 -15.99 -15.61 -17.24
CA GLY A 43 -17.20 -16.38 -16.98
C GLY A 43 -17.67 -16.34 -15.53
N GLU A 44 -18.44 -17.37 -15.13
CA GLU A 44 -18.99 -17.47 -13.78
C GLU A 44 -17.91 -17.78 -12.74
N HIS A 45 -17.94 -17.08 -11.61
CA HIS A 45 -17.00 -17.25 -10.51
C HIS A 45 -17.58 -16.74 -9.20
N ASP A 46 -17.04 -17.24 -8.06
CA ASP A 46 -17.43 -16.86 -6.71
C ASP A 46 -16.42 -15.90 -6.03
N TYR A 47 -15.50 -15.30 -6.78
CA TYR A 47 -14.54 -14.39 -6.22
C TYR A 47 -15.18 -13.09 -5.74
N GLU A 48 -14.76 -12.62 -4.55
CA GLU A 48 -15.11 -11.29 -4.07
C GLU A 48 -14.50 -10.20 -4.96
N VAL A 49 -15.30 -9.19 -5.27
CA VAL A 49 -14.82 -8.00 -5.99
C VAL A 49 -14.31 -6.99 -4.97
N LEU A 50 -13.03 -6.65 -5.06
CA LEU A 50 -12.41 -5.62 -4.25
C LEU A 50 -12.18 -4.34 -5.05
N THR A 51 -12.34 -3.21 -4.37
CA THR A 51 -11.98 -1.90 -4.90
C THR A 51 -10.77 -1.34 -4.15
N SER A 52 -9.86 -0.70 -4.88
CA SER A 52 -8.67 -0.06 -4.31
C SER A 52 -9.00 1.39 -3.97
N ALA A 53 -9.33 1.65 -2.71
CA ALA A 53 -9.58 2.97 -2.16
C ALA A 53 -8.29 3.57 -1.56
N ARG A 54 -8.35 4.82 -1.13
CA ARG A 54 -7.21 5.50 -0.47
C ARG A 54 -6.91 4.93 0.92
N GLU A 55 -7.94 4.42 1.56
CA GLU A 55 -7.92 3.86 2.91
C GLU A 55 -7.58 2.37 2.93
N GLY A 56 -7.42 1.74 1.76
CA GLY A 56 -7.13 0.30 1.65
C GLY A 56 -7.96 -0.39 0.56
N LEU A 57 -7.82 -1.70 0.47
CA LEU A 57 -8.75 -2.54 -0.27
C LEU A 57 -10.04 -2.69 0.54
N GLN A 58 -11.17 -2.58 -0.14
CA GLN A 58 -12.50 -2.72 0.43
C GLN A 58 -13.33 -3.64 -0.44
N ARG A 59 -14.25 -4.39 0.18
CA ARG A 59 -15.29 -5.08 -0.59
C ARG A 59 -16.11 -4.05 -1.35
N GLN A 60 -16.42 -4.34 -2.59
CA GLN A 60 -17.16 -3.40 -3.43
C GLN A 60 -18.55 -3.09 -2.84
N GLU A 61 -19.20 -4.07 -2.24
CA GLU A 61 -20.50 -3.91 -1.58
C GLU A 61 -20.42 -2.90 -0.41
N ASP A 62 -19.35 -2.97 0.39
CA ASP A 62 -19.15 -2.05 1.52
C ASP A 62 -18.86 -0.61 1.04
N HIS A 63 -18.14 -0.49 -0.07
CA HIS A 63 -17.74 0.81 -0.62
C HIS A 63 -18.90 1.56 -1.29
N PHE A 64 -19.76 0.85 -2.04
CA PHE A 64 -20.87 1.45 -2.78
C PHE A 64 -22.25 1.26 -2.14
N GLY A 65 -22.33 0.55 -1.01
CA GLY A 65 -23.57 0.29 -0.28
C GLY A 65 -24.54 -0.69 -0.96
N SER A 66 -24.15 -1.29 -2.06
CA SER A 66 -24.96 -2.29 -2.77
C SER A 66 -24.10 -3.18 -3.67
N LYS A 67 -24.55 -4.41 -3.91
CA LYS A 67 -23.91 -5.32 -4.87
C LYS A 67 -24.15 -4.81 -6.29
N GLN A 68 -23.11 -4.28 -6.90
CA GLN A 68 -23.19 -3.84 -8.29
C GLN A 68 -23.05 -5.05 -9.21
N ARG A 69 -24.06 -5.26 -10.06
CA ARG A 69 -23.99 -6.24 -11.15
C ARG A 69 -23.30 -5.59 -12.34
N HIS A 70 -22.04 -5.87 -12.54
CA HIS A 70 -21.34 -5.52 -13.78
C HIS A 70 -20.50 -6.71 -14.22
N ASP A 71 -20.21 -6.70 -15.51
CA ASP A 71 -19.34 -7.70 -16.12
C ASP A 71 -17.94 -7.64 -15.48
N THR A 72 -17.51 -8.76 -14.95
CA THR A 72 -16.20 -8.94 -14.33
C THR A 72 -15.20 -9.66 -15.24
N ASP A 73 -15.56 -9.92 -16.48
CA ASP A 73 -14.68 -10.56 -17.45
C ASP A 73 -13.40 -9.74 -17.66
N GLY A 74 -12.29 -10.44 -17.55
CA GLY A 74 -10.96 -9.84 -17.64
C GLY A 74 -10.50 -9.08 -16.40
N TYR A 75 -11.21 -9.17 -15.27
CA TYR A 75 -10.72 -8.67 -13.99
C TYR A 75 -9.46 -9.44 -13.56
N ASN A 76 -8.56 -8.74 -12.90
CA ASN A 76 -7.33 -9.34 -12.41
C ASN A 76 -7.58 -10.06 -11.08
N ILE A 77 -7.11 -11.30 -10.96
CA ILE A 77 -7.10 -12.02 -9.68
C ILE A 77 -6.00 -11.42 -8.81
N ILE A 78 -6.33 -11.17 -7.55
CA ILE A 78 -5.39 -10.70 -6.53
C ILE A 78 -5.31 -11.70 -5.38
N PRO A 79 -4.25 -12.52 -5.29
CA PRO A 79 -4.04 -13.43 -4.17
C PRO A 79 -3.78 -12.69 -2.85
N PHE A 80 -3.94 -13.38 -1.71
CA PHE A 80 -3.58 -12.86 -0.40
C PHE A 80 -2.11 -12.44 -0.36
N GLY A 81 -1.82 -11.28 0.24
CA GLY A 81 -0.47 -10.72 0.33
C GLY A 81 0.03 -9.98 -0.91
N TYR A 82 -0.70 -10.03 -2.03
CA TYR A 82 -0.36 -9.30 -3.24
C TYR A 82 -0.83 -7.85 -3.16
N CYS A 83 -0.11 -6.99 -3.85
CA CYS A 83 -0.37 -5.56 -3.89
C CYS A 83 -1.04 -5.16 -5.21
N THR A 84 -1.90 -4.15 -5.13
CA THR A 84 -2.48 -3.49 -6.30
C THR A 84 -2.59 -1.98 -6.06
N TYR A 85 -2.83 -1.24 -7.13
CA TYR A 85 -3.16 0.18 -7.07
C TYR A 85 -4.06 0.57 -8.23
N ARG A 86 -4.90 1.58 -8.02
CA ARG A 86 -5.64 2.22 -9.10
C ARG A 86 -4.64 3.03 -9.93
N ASN A 87 -4.40 2.62 -11.17
CA ASN A 87 -3.38 3.23 -12.02
C ASN A 87 -3.77 4.60 -12.59
N ARG A 88 -5.05 5.00 -12.46
CA ARG A 88 -5.58 6.30 -12.90
C ARG A 88 -5.93 7.17 -11.69
N SER A 89 -5.61 8.45 -11.77
CA SER A 89 -5.85 9.41 -10.70
C SER A 89 -6.19 10.79 -11.28
N ASP A 90 -7.15 11.46 -10.68
CA ASP A 90 -7.56 12.82 -11.05
C ASP A 90 -6.69 13.88 -10.34
N ASP A 91 -6.03 13.51 -9.24
CA ASP A 91 -5.20 14.40 -8.42
C ASP A 91 -3.71 13.98 -8.35
N GLY A 92 -3.32 13.00 -9.16
CA GLY A 92 -1.94 12.48 -9.20
C GLY A 92 -1.51 11.69 -7.97
N LYS A 93 -2.46 11.27 -7.11
CA LYS A 93 -2.18 10.45 -5.94
C LYS A 93 -2.55 9.00 -6.20
N PHE A 94 -1.65 8.11 -5.83
CA PHE A 94 -1.80 6.66 -6.00
C PHE A 94 -1.74 5.99 -4.64
N ALA A 95 -2.65 5.05 -4.38
CA ALA A 95 -2.68 4.24 -3.16
C ALA A 95 -2.34 2.79 -3.50
N PHE A 96 -1.34 2.25 -2.81
CA PHE A 96 -0.84 0.89 -2.96
C PHE A 96 -1.41 0.03 -1.83
N ASN A 97 -2.25 -0.93 -2.18
CA ASN A 97 -3.03 -1.69 -1.22
C ASN A 97 -2.70 -3.19 -1.32
N ILE A 98 -2.47 -3.82 -0.18
CA ILE A 98 -2.21 -5.26 -0.09
C ILE A 98 -3.53 -5.97 0.18
N ASN A 99 -3.79 -7.09 -0.50
CA ASN A 99 -4.92 -7.94 -0.18
C ASN A 99 -4.66 -8.70 1.14
N THR A 100 -5.39 -8.31 2.17
CA THR A 100 -5.43 -8.96 3.48
C THR A 100 -6.84 -9.44 3.83
N ILE A 101 -7.75 -9.46 2.85
CA ILE A 101 -9.20 -9.70 3.05
C ILE A 101 -9.54 -11.15 2.74
N SER A 102 -9.14 -11.65 1.59
CA SER A 102 -9.49 -13.00 1.14
C SER A 102 -8.29 -13.71 0.53
N GLU A 103 -8.32 -15.04 0.53
CA GLU A 103 -7.25 -15.86 -0.06
C GLU A 103 -7.04 -15.55 -1.55
N LYS A 104 -8.15 -15.41 -2.29
CA LYS A 104 -8.20 -14.90 -3.66
C LYS A 104 -9.41 -14.00 -3.83
N ALA A 105 -9.20 -12.83 -4.41
CA ALA A 105 -10.24 -11.88 -4.79
C ALA A 105 -9.96 -11.37 -6.20
N ILE A 106 -10.86 -10.55 -6.73
CA ILE A 106 -10.67 -9.89 -8.01
C ILE A 106 -10.71 -8.38 -7.88
N VAL A 107 -9.93 -7.71 -8.73
CA VAL A 107 -9.89 -6.26 -8.85
C VAL A 107 -10.07 -5.86 -10.31
N SER A 108 -10.44 -4.62 -10.56
CA SER A 108 -10.62 -4.09 -11.91
C SER A 108 -9.46 -4.46 -12.84
N LYS A 109 -9.77 -4.75 -14.10
CA LYS A 109 -8.77 -5.02 -15.16
C LYS A 109 -7.74 -3.91 -15.37
N PHE A 110 -8.00 -2.70 -14.86
CA PHE A 110 -7.10 -1.55 -14.92
C PHE A 110 -6.15 -1.46 -13.72
N TYR A 111 -6.28 -2.34 -12.72
CA TYR A 111 -5.45 -2.32 -11.52
C TYR A 111 -4.33 -3.35 -11.66
N PRO A 112 -3.07 -2.94 -11.84
CA PRO A 112 -1.95 -3.88 -11.87
C PRO A 112 -1.87 -4.64 -10.56
N VAL A 113 -1.64 -5.95 -10.64
CA VAL A 113 -1.42 -6.83 -9.50
C VAL A 113 0.02 -7.30 -9.51
N PHE A 114 0.67 -7.27 -8.36
CA PHE A 114 2.06 -7.69 -8.20
C PHE A 114 2.35 -8.10 -6.75
N ARG A 115 3.45 -8.80 -6.55
CA ARG A 115 3.98 -9.08 -5.21
C ARG A 115 5.33 -8.39 -5.01
N PHE A 116 5.66 -8.13 -3.75
CA PHE A 116 7.02 -7.71 -3.39
C PHE A 116 7.90 -8.95 -3.20
N THR A 117 9.09 -8.93 -3.78
CA THR A 117 10.12 -9.97 -3.68
C THR A 117 11.35 -9.38 -3.01
N ASN A 118 11.98 -10.11 -2.07
CA ASN A 118 13.14 -9.63 -1.31
C ASN A 118 12.91 -8.29 -0.58
N ALA A 119 11.64 -7.97 -0.30
CA ALA A 119 11.24 -6.77 0.43
C ALA A 119 10.05 -7.10 1.34
N ASN A 120 9.86 -6.32 2.40
CA ASN A 120 8.72 -6.46 3.29
C ASN A 120 7.50 -5.75 2.68
N SER A 121 6.42 -6.47 2.45
CA SER A 121 5.22 -5.94 1.78
C SER A 121 4.57 -4.81 2.59
N THR A 122 4.42 -4.96 3.91
CA THR A 122 3.86 -3.93 4.80
C THR A 122 4.70 -2.67 4.77
N PHE A 123 6.04 -2.80 4.91
CA PHE A 123 6.95 -1.67 4.80
C PHE A 123 6.81 -0.98 3.45
N MET A 124 6.80 -1.73 2.35
CA MET A 124 6.75 -1.16 1.01
C MET A 124 5.42 -0.44 0.73
N ALA A 125 4.29 -1.00 1.15
CA ALA A 125 3.00 -0.33 1.02
C ALA A 125 2.97 0.98 1.82
N GLU A 126 3.41 0.97 3.06
CA GLU A 126 3.52 2.17 3.89
C GLU A 126 4.49 3.20 3.30
N PHE A 127 5.66 2.78 2.83
CA PHE A 127 6.64 3.64 2.19
C PHE A 127 6.08 4.36 0.95
N LEU A 128 5.38 3.63 0.09
CA LEU A 128 4.77 4.17 -1.12
C LEU A 128 3.59 5.11 -0.80
N ASN A 129 2.84 4.83 0.27
CA ASN A 129 1.66 5.57 0.66
C ASN A 129 1.93 6.77 1.56
N SER A 130 2.97 6.77 2.39
CA SER A 130 3.13 7.75 3.46
C SER A 130 4.08 8.88 3.12
N SER A 131 5.17 8.62 2.39
CA SER A 131 6.22 9.60 2.14
C SER A 131 5.80 10.67 1.13
N PRO A 132 5.78 11.98 1.50
CA PRO A 132 5.49 13.06 0.56
C PRO A 132 6.45 13.11 -0.64
N ARG A 133 7.72 12.74 -0.43
CA ARG A 133 8.73 12.68 -1.51
C ARG A 133 8.41 11.57 -2.49
N VAL A 134 8.00 10.40 -1.99
CA VAL A 134 7.61 9.25 -2.82
C VAL A 134 6.36 9.60 -3.62
N LYS A 135 5.32 10.12 -2.97
CA LYS A 135 4.08 10.56 -3.63
C LYS A 135 4.35 11.58 -4.74
N LYS A 136 5.17 12.59 -4.46
CA LYS A 136 5.56 13.59 -5.48
C LYS A 136 6.29 12.94 -6.65
N LYS A 137 7.22 12.01 -6.38
CA LYS A 137 7.95 11.31 -7.45
C LYS A 137 7.03 10.46 -8.32
N LEU A 138 6.11 9.72 -7.71
CA LEU A 138 5.11 8.92 -8.44
C LEU A 138 4.19 9.80 -9.28
N SER A 139 3.75 10.94 -8.74
CA SER A 139 2.93 11.90 -9.47
C SER A 139 3.65 12.46 -10.71
N VAL A 140 4.95 12.72 -10.62
CA VAL A 140 5.76 13.20 -11.77
C VAL A 140 5.96 12.12 -12.84
N LEU A 141 5.94 10.84 -12.45
CA LEU A 141 6.06 9.72 -13.39
C LEU A 141 4.74 9.39 -14.10
N ALA A 142 3.62 9.89 -13.59
CA ALA A 142 2.31 9.69 -14.20
C ALA A 142 2.13 10.64 -15.40
N VAL A 143 1.48 10.15 -16.44
CA VAL A 143 1.28 10.87 -17.71
C VAL A 143 -0.22 11.11 -17.93
N GLY A 144 -0.57 12.29 -18.37
CA GLY A 144 -1.94 12.70 -18.68
C GLY A 144 -2.20 14.15 -18.31
N THR A 145 -3.35 14.68 -18.71
CA THR A 145 -3.75 16.08 -18.47
C THR A 145 -4.88 16.20 -17.45
N SER A 146 -6.08 15.71 -17.78
CA SER A 146 -7.24 15.73 -16.87
C SER A 146 -7.26 14.53 -15.92
N GLN A 147 -6.82 13.38 -16.38
CA GLN A 147 -6.61 12.17 -15.60
C GLN A 147 -5.23 11.63 -15.90
N VAL A 148 -4.41 11.48 -14.87
CA VAL A 148 -3.05 10.99 -15.01
C VAL A 148 -2.99 9.49 -14.77
N VAL A 149 -2.10 8.81 -15.51
CA VAL A 149 -1.91 7.36 -15.48
C VAL A 149 -0.49 7.05 -15.04
N LEU A 150 -0.35 6.33 -13.94
CA LEU A 150 0.91 5.71 -13.53
C LEU A 150 0.96 4.30 -14.11
N SER A 151 1.66 4.12 -15.20
CA SER A 151 1.83 2.80 -15.79
C SER A 151 2.68 1.88 -14.90
N PHE A 152 2.46 0.57 -15.00
CA PHE A 152 3.25 -0.40 -14.23
C PHE A 152 4.74 -0.36 -14.61
N GLU A 153 5.05 -0.11 -15.88
CA GLU A 153 6.44 0.05 -16.34
C GLU A 153 7.10 1.31 -15.75
N ALA A 154 6.38 2.42 -15.68
CA ALA A 154 6.87 3.62 -15.00
C ALA A 154 7.11 3.39 -13.50
N LEU A 155 6.23 2.62 -12.86
CA LEU A 155 6.41 2.20 -11.46
C LEU A 155 7.66 1.34 -11.29
N LYS A 156 7.87 0.34 -12.16
CA LYS A 156 9.08 -0.52 -12.14
C LYS A 156 10.36 0.26 -12.32
N ALA A 157 10.36 1.25 -13.21
CA ALA A 157 11.52 2.11 -13.47
C ALA A 157 11.82 3.10 -12.33
N ALA A 158 10.87 3.35 -11.44
CA ALA A 158 11.04 4.29 -10.33
C ALA A 158 12.11 3.78 -9.35
N LYS A 159 13.07 4.65 -9.00
CA LYS A 159 14.17 4.33 -8.09
C LYS A 159 13.95 5.05 -6.76
N PHE A 160 14.07 4.33 -5.65
CA PHE A 160 13.97 4.89 -4.30
C PHE A 160 15.16 4.43 -3.44
N ASP A 161 15.56 5.29 -2.50
CA ASP A 161 16.50 4.87 -1.45
C ASP A 161 15.72 3.97 -0.48
N LEU A 162 16.09 2.70 -0.41
CA LEU A 162 15.43 1.69 0.42
C LEU A 162 16.42 1.07 1.41
N PRO A 163 15.97 0.75 2.65
CA PRO A 163 16.74 -0.01 3.61
C PRO A 163 16.91 -1.47 3.19
N CYS A 164 17.84 -2.17 3.81
CA CYS A 164 17.95 -3.63 3.67
C CYS A 164 16.70 -4.32 4.22
N LYS A 165 16.47 -5.58 3.80
CA LYS A 165 15.27 -6.35 4.17
C LYS A 165 15.08 -6.44 5.68
N ASP A 166 16.14 -6.69 6.44
CA ASP A 166 16.06 -6.83 7.91
C ASP A 166 15.65 -5.52 8.59
N GLU A 167 16.11 -4.37 8.07
CA GLU A 167 15.65 -3.06 8.57
C GLU A 167 14.19 -2.80 8.19
N GLN A 168 13.78 -3.19 6.96
CA GLN A 168 12.36 -3.12 6.55
C GLN A 168 11.46 -3.92 7.49
N ASP A 169 11.88 -5.14 7.87
CA ASP A 169 11.12 -6.00 8.78
C ASP A 169 10.96 -5.37 10.16
N LYS A 170 12.01 -4.76 10.70
CA LYS A 170 11.92 -4.03 11.98
C LYS A 170 11.04 -2.80 11.89
N ILE A 171 11.12 -2.05 10.81
CA ILE A 171 10.24 -0.89 10.58
C ILE A 171 8.79 -1.34 10.47
N ALA A 172 8.51 -2.39 9.69
CA ALA A 172 7.16 -2.94 9.52
C ALA A 172 6.56 -3.39 10.86
N ALA A 173 7.31 -4.19 11.64
CA ALA A 173 6.85 -4.65 12.95
C ALA A 173 6.56 -3.49 13.91
N PHE A 174 7.37 -2.44 13.89
CA PHE A 174 7.11 -1.24 14.69
C PHE A 174 5.84 -0.50 14.24
N LEU A 175 5.63 -0.34 12.93
CA LEU A 175 4.43 0.31 12.39
C LEU A 175 3.16 -0.51 12.69
N GLU A 176 3.22 -1.83 12.58
CA GLU A 176 2.12 -2.73 12.94
C GLU A 176 1.76 -2.62 14.43
N CYS A 177 2.76 -2.57 15.30
CA CYS A 177 2.55 -2.34 16.74
C CYS A 177 1.86 -0.99 17.01
N LEU A 178 2.29 0.08 16.33
CA LEU A 178 1.67 1.40 16.44
C LEU A 178 0.22 1.39 15.93
N ASN A 179 -0.04 0.77 14.78
CA ASN A 179 -1.37 0.68 14.19
C ASN A 179 -2.32 -0.09 15.11
N THR A 180 -1.88 -1.23 15.66
CA THR A 180 -2.65 -2.00 16.63
C THR A 180 -2.98 -1.15 17.87
N ARG A 181 -2.03 -0.39 18.38
CA ARG A 181 -2.26 0.50 19.53
C ARG A 181 -3.27 1.60 19.20
N ILE A 182 -3.19 2.19 18.01
CA ILE A 182 -4.13 3.22 17.55
C ILE A 182 -5.54 2.64 17.45
N GLU A 183 -5.72 1.46 16.86
CA GLU A 183 -7.03 0.82 16.73
C GLU A 183 -7.62 0.44 18.09
N ASN A 184 -6.82 -0.08 19.01
CA ASN A 184 -7.25 -0.35 20.37
C ASN A 184 -7.74 0.93 21.09
N GLN A 185 -7.01 2.04 20.92
CA GLN A 185 -7.43 3.33 21.48
C GLN A 185 -8.72 3.86 20.83
N ARG A 186 -8.88 3.73 19.53
CA ARG A 186 -10.11 4.11 18.81
C ARG A 186 -11.31 3.32 19.32
N THR A 187 -11.16 2.02 19.47
CA THR A 187 -12.18 1.12 20.00
C THR A 187 -12.58 1.51 21.44
N LEU A 188 -11.60 1.77 22.29
CA LEU A 188 -11.83 2.23 23.65
C LEU A 188 -12.59 3.57 23.70
N VAL A 189 -12.15 4.54 22.88
CA VAL A 189 -12.82 5.84 22.80
C VAL A 189 -14.27 5.70 22.29
N ALA A 190 -14.51 4.82 21.31
CA ALA A 190 -15.86 4.55 20.81
C ALA A 190 -16.75 3.92 21.90
N ALA A 191 -16.22 2.95 22.65
CA ALA A 191 -16.93 2.32 23.76
C ALA A 191 -17.29 3.33 24.87
N LEU A 192 -16.33 4.17 25.27
CA LEU A 192 -16.55 5.23 26.26
C LEU A 192 -17.59 6.27 25.81
N LYS A 193 -17.58 6.66 24.52
CA LYS A 193 -18.60 7.55 23.95
C LYS A 193 -19.99 6.91 23.99
N LYS A 194 -20.09 5.59 23.70
CA LYS A 194 -21.35 4.84 23.78
C LYS A 194 -21.84 4.77 25.23
N TYR A 195 -20.96 4.46 26.17
CA TYR A 195 -21.28 4.42 27.61
C TYR A 195 -21.79 5.79 28.09
N LYS A 196 -21.09 6.88 27.79
CA LYS A 196 -21.52 8.24 28.15
C LYS A 196 -22.94 8.57 27.65
N ARG A 197 -23.29 8.19 26.41
CA ARG A 197 -24.64 8.41 25.87
C ARG A 197 -25.72 7.60 26.62
N GLY A 198 -25.41 6.38 27.07
CA GLY A 198 -26.32 5.54 27.84
C GLY A 198 -26.51 5.96 29.30
N VAL A 199 -25.62 6.80 29.85
CA VAL A 199 -25.70 7.28 31.24
C VAL A 199 -26.40 8.66 31.33
N VAL A 200 -26.54 9.38 30.21
CA VAL A 200 -27.11 10.72 30.13
C VAL A 200 -28.58 10.72 29.63
N CYS A 201 -29.18 9.51 29.46
CA CYS A 201 -30.60 9.32 29.12
C CYS A 201 -31.40 8.99 30.35
#